data_f29ccf5d7ef620db87e6932559d10281
#
_entry.id   f29ccf5d7ef620db87e6932559d10281
#
_cell.length_a   1.000
_cell.length_b   1.000
_cell.length_c   1.000
_cell.angle_alpha   90.00
_cell.angle_beta   90.00
_cell.angle_gamma   90.00
#
_symmetry.space_group_name_H-M   'P 1'
#
loop_
_entity.id
_entity.type
_entity.pdbx_description
1 polymer ?
#
loop_
_entity_poly.entity_id
_entity_poly.type
_entity_poly.pdbx_seq_one_letter_code
_entity_poly.pdbx_strand_id
1 'polypeptide(L)'
;MTAQSSRRITCLINTFADWLKHRRELNQVRQLDRFEFDRIAADLEISSSELEELVSRGLHAADELPLLLKALEIDEAALERTHPLVLRDMERVCTLCSHKARCDMDLADGTSAEYFSSYCPNESTIKQLERTAGTPIPSRRLLS
;
A
#
# COMPACT_ATOMS: atom_id res chain seq x y z
N MET A 1 -10.67 -10.21 30.73
CA MET A 1 -11.64 -9.74 29.72
C MET A 1 -11.59 -8.26 29.43
N THR A 2 -11.03 -7.44 30.30
CA THR A 2 -10.94 -5.98 30.13
C THR A 2 -9.88 -5.51 29.12
N ALA A 3 -8.81 -6.27 28.87
CA ALA A 3 -7.73 -5.88 27.96
C ALA A 3 -8.10 -5.94 26.47
N GLN A 4 -8.98 -6.86 26.08
CA GLN A 4 -9.45 -6.93 24.69
C GLN A 4 -10.48 -5.87 24.32
N SER A 5 -11.29 -5.45 25.28
CA SER A 5 -12.25 -4.36 25.08
C SER A 5 -11.54 -3.02 24.91
N SER A 6 -10.50 -2.77 25.72
CA SER A 6 -9.70 -1.55 25.64
C SER A 6 -8.94 -1.43 24.30
N ARG A 7 -8.39 -2.53 23.78
CA ARG A 7 -7.72 -2.54 22.47
C ARG A 7 -8.67 -2.25 21.31
N ARG A 8 -9.89 -2.77 21.38
CA ARG A 8 -10.92 -2.51 20.35
C ARG A 8 -11.36 -1.05 20.36
N ILE A 9 -11.54 -0.47 21.53
CA ILE A 9 -11.92 0.96 21.66
C ILE A 9 -10.79 1.85 21.17
N THR A 10 -9.56 1.58 21.53
CA THR A 10 -8.39 2.35 21.06
C THR A 10 -8.23 2.26 19.54
N CYS A 11 -8.44 1.08 18.95
CA CYS A 11 -8.42 0.89 17.51
C CYS A 11 -9.51 1.71 16.81
N LEU A 12 -10.73 1.72 17.34
CA LEU A 12 -11.85 2.50 16.80
C LEU A 12 -11.60 4.02 16.88
N ILE A 13 -11.04 4.49 18.00
CA ILE A 13 -10.70 5.91 18.18
C ILE A 13 -9.61 6.32 17.18
N ASN A 14 -8.56 5.53 17.00
CA ASN A 14 -7.49 5.80 16.05
C ASN A 14 -8.02 5.80 14.61
N THR A 15 -8.86 4.84 14.27
CA THR A 15 -9.50 4.76 12.94
C THR A 15 -10.38 5.98 12.67
N PHE A 16 -11.12 6.47 13.67
CA PHE A 16 -11.95 7.64 13.53
C PHE A 16 -11.12 8.94 13.39
N ALA A 17 -10.04 9.07 14.19
CA ALA A 17 -9.11 10.19 14.08
C ALA A 17 -8.41 10.22 12.71
N ASP A 18 -7.96 9.08 12.23
CA ASP A 18 -7.37 8.91 10.89
C ASP A 18 -8.38 9.24 9.78
N TRP A 19 -9.64 8.83 9.94
CA TRP A 19 -10.71 9.16 9.02
C TRP A 19 -10.98 10.66 8.94
N LEU A 20 -11.00 11.37 10.08
CA LEU A 20 -11.16 12.82 10.12
C LEU A 20 -9.98 13.54 9.45
N LYS A 21 -8.76 13.12 9.73
CA LYS A 21 -7.54 13.65 9.12
C LYS A 21 -7.58 13.45 7.61
N HIS A 22 -7.90 12.25 7.16
CA HIS A 22 -8.03 11.90 5.75
C HIS A 22 -9.07 12.77 5.04
N ARG A 23 -10.21 12.99 5.65
CA ARG A 23 -11.27 13.85 5.09
C ARG A 23 -10.82 15.30 4.89
N ARG A 24 -10.00 15.82 5.81
CA ARG A 24 -9.39 17.15 5.68
C ARG A 24 -8.40 17.21 4.51
N GLU A 25 -7.54 16.22 4.39
CA GLU A 25 -6.54 16.14 3.32
C GLU A 25 -7.20 16.01 1.94
N LEU A 26 -8.24 15.20 1.81
CA LEU A 26 -9.04 15.10 0.60
C LEU A 26 -9.69 16.43 0.21
N ASN A 27 -10.22 17.16 1.19
CA ASN A 27 -10.82 18.47 0.92
C ASN A 27 -9.77 19.48 0.44
N GLN A 28 -8.56 19.44 1.00
CA GLN A 28 -7.46 20.29 0.53
C GLN A 28 -7.08 19.98 -0.91
N VAL A 29 -6.97 18.71 -1.27
CA VAL A 29 -6.67 18.30 -2.66
C VAL A 29 -7.79 18.69 -3.62
N ARG A 30 -9.05 18.58 -3.21
CA ARG A 30 -10.19 18.99 -4.02
C ARG A 30 -10.30 20.50 -4.23
N GLN A 31 -9.69 21.30 -3.35
CA GLN A 31 -9.66 22.77 -3.46
C GLN A 31 -8.51 23.26 -4.34
N LEU A 32 -7.58 22.39 -4.73
CA LEU A 32 -6.52 22.73 -5.69
C LEU A 32 -7.14 23.08 -7.04
N ASP A 33 -6.60 24.12 -7.68
CA ASP A 33 -7.00 24.40 -9.05
C ASP A 33 -6.48 23.30 -10.01
N ARG A 34 -7.04 23.27 -11.21
CA ARG A 34 -6.70 22.23 -12.19
C ARG A 34 -5.23 22.23 -12.56
N PHE A 35 -4.62 23.38 -12.62
CA PHE A 35 -3.21 23.53 -12.97
C PHE A 35 -2.29 22.94 -11.89
N GLU A 36 -2.55 23.23 -10.62
CA GLU A 36 -1.80 22.66 -9.51
C GLU A 36 -1.99 21.15 -9.40
N PHE A 37 -3.20 20.68 -9.64
CA PHE A 37 -3.51 19.24 -9.63
C PHE A 37 -2.76 18.50 -10.75
N ASP A 38 -2.78 19.01 -11.97
CA ASP A 38 -2.05 18.45 -13.11
C ASP A 38 -0.55 18.47 -12.90
N ARG A 39 -0.03 19.52 -12.26
CA ARG A 39 1.38 19.63 -11.88
C ARG A 39 1.79 18.56 -10.87
N ILE A 40 0.98 18.32 -9.85
CA ILE A 40 1.23 17.27 -8.87
C ILE A 40 1.23 15.89 -9.55
N ALA A 41 0.29 15.62 -10.44
CA ALA A 41 0.26 14.38 -11.21
C ALA A 41 1.54 14.20 -12.04
N ALA A 42 2.00 15.24 -12.71
CA ALA A 42 3.25 15.21 -13.49
C ALA A 42 4.49 14.96 -12.61
N ASP A 43 4.56 15.59 -11.43
CA ASP A 43 5.65 15.38 -10.47
C ASP A 43 5.65 13.93 -9.93
N LEU A 44 4.49 13.30 -9.85
CA LEU A 44 4.33 11.90 -9.45
C LEU A 44 4.49 10.91 -10.61
N GLU A 45 4.70 11.41 -11.83
CA GLU A 45 4.80 10.60 -13.05
C GLU A 45 3.55 9.74 -13.33
N ILE A 46 2.37 10.27 -12.99
CA ILE A 46 1.07 9.65 -13.26
C ILE A 46 0.17 10.62 -14.01
N SER A 47 -0.89 10.11 -14.62
CA SER A 47 -1.89 10.97 -15.26
C SER A 47 -2.77 11.68 -14.21
N SER A 48 -3.39 12.79 -14.60
CA SER A 48 -4.35 13.50 -13.75
C SER A 48 -5.56 12.62 -13.39
N SER A 49 -5.99 11.74 -14.31
CA SER A 49 -7.05 10.77 -14.06
C SER A 49 -6.68 9.73 -13.01
N GLU A 50 -5.44 9.23 -13.05
CA GLU A 50 -4.92 8.32 -12.02
C GLU A 50 -4.82 9.00 -10.67
N LEU A 51 -4.33 10.25 -10.62
CA LEU A 51 -4.30 11.01 -9.38
C LEU A 51 -5.70 11.22 -8.80
N GLU A 52 -6.67 11.56 -9.65
CA GLU A 52 -8.07 11.73 -9.24
C GLU A 52 -8.65 10.44 -8.66
N GLU A 53 -8.36 9.31 -9.28
CA GLU A 53 -8.79 8.00 -8.77
C GLU A 53 -8.10 7.64 -7.45
N LEU A 54 -6.81 7.87 -7.31
CA LEU A 54 -6.07 7.67 -6.07
C LEU A 54 -6.64 8.51 -4.93
N VAL A 55 -6.92 9.78 -5.20
CA VAL A 55 -7.51 10.69 -4.20
C VAL A 55 -8.93 10.25 -3.82
N SER A 56 -9.73 9.79 -4.78
CA SER A 56 -11.10 9.33 -4.50
C SER A 56 -11.15 8.06 -3.66
N ARG A 57 -10.15 7.18 -3.79
CA ARG A 57 -10.06 5.93 -3.01
C ARG A 57 -9.56 6.13 -1.60
N GLY A 58 -8.75 7.16 -1.35
CA GLY A 58 -8.34 7.57 -0.02
C GLY A 58 -7.00 7.02 0.46
N LEU A 59 -6.51 7.57 1.58
CA LEU A 59 -5.19 7.26 2.16
C LEU A 59 -5.03 5.82 2.64
N HIS A 60 -6.12 5.16 3.02
CA HIS A 60 -6.11 3.78 3.54
C HIS A 60 -6.41 2.73 2.47
N ALA A 61 -6.44 3.13 1.21
CA ALA A 61 -6.78 2.23 0.13
C ALA A 61 -5.70 1.17 -0.17
N ALA A 62 -4.51 1.30 0.40
CA ALA A 62 -3.41 0.35 0.28
C ALA A 62 -3.00 -0.28 1.63
N ASP A 63 -3.85 -0.22 2.65
CA ASP A 63 -3.55 -0.75 3.99
C ASP A 63 -3.38 -2.28 4.00
N GLU A 64 -3.91 -2.99 3.01
CA GLU A 64 -3.72 -4.43 2.86
C GLU A 64 -2.28 -4.79 2.49
N LEU A 65 -1.56 -3.91 1.79
CA LEU A 65 -0.20 -4.20 1.33
C LEU A 65 0.79 -4.46 2.46
N PRO A 66 0.92 -3.62 3.49
CA PRO A 66 1.78 -3.90 4.64
C PRO A 66 1.45 -5.22 5.33
N LEU A 67 0.17 -5.52 5.46
CA LEU A 67 -0.30 -6.77 6.07
C LEU A 67 0.05 -7.99 5.22
N LEU A 68 -0.07 -7.87 3.90
CA LEU A 68 0.31 -8.94 2.97
C LEU A 68 1.82 -9.16 2.97
N LEU A 69 2.62 -8.11 2.90
CA LEU A 69 4.08 -8.21 2.96
C LEU A 69 4.54 -8.88 4.26
N LYS A 70 3.93 -8.51 5.38
CA LYS A 70 4.19 -9.15 6.68
C LYS A 70 3.81 -10.63 6.67
N ALA A 71 2.66 -11.00 6.11
CA ALA A 71 2.23 -12.39 6.00
C ALA A 71 3.19 -13.22 5.13
N LEU A 72 3.86 -12.60 4.16
CA LEU A 72 4.85 -13.21 3.27
C LEU A 72 6.28 -13.10 3.80
N GLU A 73 6.46 -12.60 5.03
CA GLU A 73 7.77 -12.40 5.66
C GLU A 73 8.70 -11.45 4.88
N ILE A 74 8.14 -10.49 4.16
CA ILE A 74 8.88 -9.44 3.46
C ILE A 74 8.97 -8.21 4.37
N ASP A 75 10.19 -7.76 4.65
CA ASP A 75 10.43 -6.56 5.46
C ASP A 75 10.16 -5.29 4.65
N GLU A 76 9.02 -4.67 4.90
CA GLU A 76 8.59 -3.43 4.25
C GLU A 76 9.57 -2.28 4.52
N ALA A 77 10.08 -2.16 5.76
CA ALA A 77 11.02 -1.11 6.11
C ALA A 77 12.35 -1.25 5.35
N ALA A 78 12.82 -2.47 5.16
CA ALA A 78 13.99 -2.74 4.33
C ALA A 78 13.71 -2.41 2.85
N LEU A 79 12.53 -2.75 2.36
CA LEU A 79 12.10 -2.43 0.99
C LEU A 79 12.02 -0.92 0.77
N GLU A 80 11.49 -0.17 1.72
CA GLU A 80 11.44 1.29 1.68
C GLU A 80 12.84 1.93 1.60
N ARG A 81 13.81 1.38 2.32
CA ARG A 81 15.20 1.87 2.28
C ARG A 81 15.93 1.52 1.00
N THR A 82 15.70 0.33 0.45
CA THR A 82 16.47 -0.21 -0.68
C THR A 82 15.81 0.02 -2.03
N HIS A 83 14.48 -0.04 -2.09
CA HIS A 83 13.69 0.05 -3.31
C HIS A 83 12.41 0.89 -3.11
N PRO A 84 12.55 2.18 -2.73
CA PRO A 84 11.38 3.01 -2.40
C PRO A 84 10.42 3.20 -3.59
N LEU A 85 10.92 3.24 -4.81
CA LEU A 85 10.08 3.37 -6.01
C LEU A 85 9.25 2.11 -6.28
N VAL A 86 9.82 0.94 -6.00
CA VAL A 86 9.09 -0.33 -6.13
C VAL A 86 7.96 -0.39 -5.11
N LEU A 87 8.23 -0.05 -3.85
CA LEU A 87 7.20 0.00 -2.82
C LEU A 87 6.06 0.96 -3.19
N ARG A 88 6.41 2.15 -3.65
CA ARG A 88 5.44 3.16 -4.09
C ARG A 88 4.57 2.68 -5.24
N ASP A 89 5.15 2.00 -6.22
CA ASP A 89 4.38 1.41 -7.33
C ASP A 89 3.45 0.31 -6.83
N MET A 90 3.89 -0.52 -5.89
CA MET A 90 3.06 -1.55 -5.26
C MET A 90 1.89 -0.94 -4.49
N GLU A 91 2.11 0.14 -3.75
CA GLU A 91 1.05 0.87 -3.04
C GLU A 91 0.00 1.43 -4.01
N ARG A 92 0.45 2.00 -5.13
CA ARG A 92 -0.45 2.49 -6.17
C ARG A 92 -1.30 1.37 -6.77
N VAL A 93 -0.68 0.25 -7.12
CA VAL A 93 -1.37 -0.93 -7.65
C VAL A 93 -2.36 -1.50 -6.63
N CYS A 94 -1.97 -1.58 -5.36
CA CYS A 94 -2.84 -2.01 -4.28
C CYS A 94 -4.04 -1.06 -4.09
N THR A 95 -3.82 0.25 -4.15
CA THR A 95 -4.88 1.26 -4.07
C THR A 95 -5.96 1.06 -5.13
N LEU A 96 -5.56 0.72 -6.35
CA LEU A 96 -6.45 0.53 -7.49
C LEU A 96 -7.01 -0.90 -7.60
N CYS A 97 -6.62 -1.79 -6.71
CA CYS A 97 -7.01 -3.19 -6.73
C CYS A 97 -8.52 -3.38 -6.54
N SER A 98 -9.14 -4.20 -7.38
CA SER A 98 -10.56 -4.57 -7.30
C SER A 98 -10.83 -5.80 -6.44
N HIS A 99 -9.79 -6.44 -5.89
CA HIS A 99 -9.89 -7.70 -5.14
C HIS A 99 -9.65 -7.53 -3.64
N LYS A 100 -9.88 -6.34 -3.10
CA LYS A 100 -9.62 -6.02 -1.69
C LYS A 100 -10.42 -6.89 -0.71
N ALA A 101 -11.68 -7.15 -1.00
CA ALA A 101 -12.54 -7.97 -0.15
C ALA A 101 -11.97 -9.39 0.03
N ARG A 102 -11.48 -9.98 -1.04
CA ARG A 102 -10.82 -11.29 -0.98
C ARG A 102 -9.49 -11.23 -0.24
N CYS A 103 -8.69 -10.21 -0.49
CA CYS A 103 -7.43 -9.99 0.22
C CYS A 103 -7.67 -9.87 1.73
N ASP A 104 -8.65 -9.09 2.15
CA ASP A 104 -9.01 -8.91 3.56
C ASP A 104 -9.45 -10.24 4.21
N MET A 105 -10.22 -11.07 3.50
CA MET A 105 -10.62 -12.39 3.98
C MET A 105 -9.40 -13.30 4.20
N ASP A 106 -8.51 -13.37 3.21
CA ASP A 106 -7.32 -14.21 3.31
C ASP A 106 -6.36 -13.72 4.38
N LEU A 107 -6.23 -12.40 4.57
CA LEU A 107 -5.45 -11.82 5.68
C LEU A 107 -6.03 -12.17 7.03
N ALA A 108 -7.36 -12.11 7.18
CA ALA A 108 -8.04 -12.47 8.41
C ALA A 108 -7.92 -13.97 8.74
N ASP A 109 -7.98 -14.82 7.71
CA ASP A 109 -7.91 -16.28 7.85
C ASP A 109 -6.47 -16.81 7.92
N GLY A 110 -5.45 -15.97 7.66
CA GLY A 110 -4.06 -16.39 7.63
C GLY A 110 -3.68 -17.22 6.39
N THR A 111 -4.46 -17.10 5.32
CA THR A 111 -4.27 -17.87 4.07
C THR A 111 -3.69 -17.06 2.91
N SER A 112 -3.25 -15.83 3.19
CA SER A 112 -2.73 -14.92 2.17
C SER A 112 -1.55 -15.50 1.39
N ALA A 113 -0.60 -16.14 2.07
CA ALA A 113 0.59 -16.71 1.44
C ALA A 113 0.24 -17.81 0.42
N GLU A 114 -0.88 -18.51 0.64
CA GLU A 114 -1.34 -19.58 -0.23
C GLU A 114 -2.11 -19.07 -1.45
N TYR A 115 -2.93 -18.04 -1.28
CA TYR A 115 -3.91 -17.64 -2.30
C TYR A 115 -3.66 -16.29 -2.97
N PHE A 116 -2.76 -15.43 -2.46
CA PHE A 116 -2.55 -14.09 -3.02
C PHE A 116 -2.20 -14.11 -4.51
N SER A 117 -1.49 -15.13 -4.97
CA SER A 117 -1.05 -15.23 -6.36
C SER A 117 -2.19 -15.40 -7.36
N SER A 118 -3.38 -15.80 -6.90
CA SER A 118 -4.54 -15.98 -7.79
C SER A 118 -5.29 -14.68 -8.10
N TYR A 119 -5.08 -13.62 -7.33
CA TYR A 119 -5.84 -12.37 -7.50
C TYR A 119 -5.02 -11.08 -7.32
N CYS A 120 -3.90 -11.11 -6.59
CA CYS A 120 -3.14 -9.91 -6.27
C CYS A 120 -2.43 -9.35 -7.50
N PRO A 121 -2.69 -8.10 -7.90
CA PRO A 121 -2.03 -7.49 -9.05
C PRO A 121 -0.53 -7.21 -8.82
N ASN A 122 -0.05 -7.27 -7.57
CA ASN A 122 1.36 -7.18 -7.22
C ASN A 122 2.09 -8.54 -7.20
N GLU A 123 1.43 -9.61 -7.60
CA GLU A 123 1.98 -10.96 -7.56
C GLU A 123 3.38 -11.08 -8.16
N SER A 124 3.57 -10.60 -9.36
CA SER A 124 4.86 -10.71 -10.06
C SER A 124 5.98 -9.97 -9.34
N THR A 125 5.70 -8.79 -8.83
CA THR A 125 6.65 -7.98 -8.05
C THR A 125 6.99 -8.66 -6.74
N ILE A 126 6.00 -9.18 -6.02
CA ILE A 126 6.17 -9.90 -4.76
C ILE A 126 7.03 -11.16 -4.98
N LYS A 127 6.72 -11.96 -5.98
CA LYS A 127 7.51 -13.16 -6.31
C LYS A 127 8.95 -12.83 -6.69
N GLN A 128 9.18 -11.71 -7.33
CA GLN A 128 10.53 -11.25 -7.64
C GLN A 128 11.29 -10.84 -6.38
N LEU A 129 10.63 -10.15 -5.45
CA LEU A 129 11.21 -9.78 -4.16
C LEU A 129 11.56 -11.02 -3.31
N GLU A 130 10.71 -12.03 -3.29
CA GLU A 130 10.97 -13.30 -2.62
C GLU A 130 12.21 -14.01 -3.20
N ARG A 131 12.36 -14.00 -4.51
CA ARG A 131 13.53 -14.59 -5.19
C ARG A 131 14.82 -13.85 -4.88
N THR A 132 14.78 -12.52 -4.78
CA THR A 132 15.97 -11.70 -4.49
C THR A 132 16.36 -11.73 -3.01
N ALA A 133 15.42 -11.91 -2.09
CA ALA A 133 15.70 -12.07 -0.66
C ALA A 133 16.48 -13.35 -0.34
N GLY A 134 16.35 -14.39 -1.15
CA GLY A 134 17.09 -15.66 -1.00
C GLY A 134 18.48 -15.68 -1.63
N THR A 135 18.86 -14.65 -2.39
CA THR A 135 20.16 -14.57 -3.08
C THR A 135 20.97 -13.39 -2.51
N PRO A 136 22.16 -13.62 -1.92
CA PRO A 136 23.07 -12.52 -1.59
C PRO A 136 23.38 -11.76 -2.88
N ILE A 137 23.06 -10.47 -2.91
CA ILE A 137 23.40 -9.61 -4.06
C ILE A 137 24.93 -9.55 -4.12
N PRO A 138 25.58 -10.09 -5.15
CA PRO A 138 27.01 -9.90 -5.27
C PRO A 138 27.29 -8.41 -5.46
N SER A 139 28.13 -7.87 -4.61
CA SER A 139 28.53 -6.46 -4.51
C SER A 139 29.01 -5.81 -5.84
N ARG A 140 29.08 -6.59 -6.89
CA ARG A 140 29.60 -6.18 -8.20
C ARG A 140 28.58 -5.53 -9.15
N ARG A 141 27.30 -5.54 -8.83
CA ARG A 141 26.27 -4.93 -9.70
C ARG A 141 25.95 -3.47 -9.40
N LEU A 142 26.64 -2.89 -8.42
CA LEU A 142 26.49 -1.46 -8.07
C LEU A 142 27.42 -0.54 -8.89
N LEU A 143 28.19 -1.08 -9.85
CA LEU A 143 29.16 -0.33 -10.67
C LEU A 143 28.84 -0.33 -12.16
N SER A 144 27.62 -0.58 -12.55
CA SER A 144 27.22 -0.42 -13.96
C SER A 144 26.10 0.55 -14.12
#